data_a7e52b97a5d7850678b7ac468a82091e
#
_entry.id   a7e52b97a5d7850678b7ac468a82091e
#
_cell.length_a   1.000
_cell.length_b   1.000
_cell.length_c   1.000
_cell.angle_alpha   90.00
_cell.angle_beta   90.00
_cell.angle_gamma   90.00
#
_symmetry.space_group_name_H-M   'P 1'
#
loop_
_entity.id
_entity.type
_entity.pdbx_description
1 polymer ?
#
loop_
_entity_poly.entity_id
_entity_poly.type
_entity_poly.pdbx_seq_one_letter_code
_entity_poly.pdbx_strand_id
1 'polypeptide(L)'
;MPSLVGSEMCIRDSSTAIEGSTLTELDTQLLFDEGVTAKGKPLVYHLMNEDLKKAYELAKEESAQNAEITPVFLQKLNAALMRTTGSVYNVMGGSFDSSKGEFRLCGVTAGVGGCSYMSYPKVPAKVEELCSILREKQKNMETFRERYELSFNAHLNLVTVHPWVDGNGRTARLLMNYIQFCHHLFPTKIFKEDRGDYILSLRQSQEDENSQPFLDFMAAQLKKSFASEIEKYNTGRKKGFNLMF
;
A
#
# COMPACT_ATOMS: atom_id res chain seq x y z
N MET A 1 -16.59 -12.54 16.06
CA MET A 1 -15.19 -12.12 15.81
C MET A 1 -15.13 -10.62 15.90
N PRO A 2 -14.36 -10.03 16.84
CA PRO A 2 -14.17 -8.58 16.85
C PRO A 2 -13.23 -8.24 15.69
N SER A 3 -13.68 -7.47 14.93
CA SER A 3 -13.66 -7.04 13.58
C SER A 3 -12.25 -6.78 13.04
N LEU A 4 -11.88 -7.56 12.06
CA LEU A 4 -10.90 -7.21 11.03
C LEU A 4 -11.17 -5.80 10.44
N VAL A 5 -12.40 -5.33 10.50
CA VAL A 5 -12.86 -4.01 10.00
C VAL A 5 -12.10 -2.83 10.66
N GLY A 6 -11.87 -2.85 11.97
CA GLY A 6 -11.12 -1.78 12.65
C GLY A 6 -9.63 -1.78 12.30
N SER A 7 -9.05 -2.94 12.09
CA SER A 7 -7.65 -3.12 11.65
C SER A 7 -7.44 -2.63 10.21
N GLU A 8 -8.38 -2.91 9.32
CA GLU A 8 -8.36 -2.46 7.92
C GLU A 8 -8.47 -0.93 7.79
N MET A 9 -9.31 -0.30 8.60
CA MET A 9 -9.42 1.17 8.66
C MET A 9 -8.08 1.79 9.07
N CYS A 10 -7.44 1.29 10.12
CA CYS A 10 -6.12 1.78 10.55
C CYS A 10 -5.02 1.61 9.48
N ILE A 11 -5.08 0.54 8.66
CA ILE A 11 -4.10 0.31 7.58
C ILE A 11 -4.29 1.35 6.47
N ARG A 12 -5.53 1.62 6.08
CA ARG A 12 -5.88 2.63 5.07
C ARG A 12 -5.47 4.02 5.50
N ASP A 13 -5.83 4.42 6.72
CA ASP A 13 -5.49 5.75 7.27
C ASP A 13 -3.98 5.97 7.36
N SER A 14 -3.24 4.96 7.82
CA SER A 14 -1.78 5.02 7.83
C SER A 14 -1.21 5.16 6.41
N SER A 15 -1.78 4.48 5.42
CA SER A 15 -1.29 4.53 4.04
C SER A 15 -1.49 5.89 3.38
N THR A 16 -2.63 6.57 3.61
CA THR A 16 -2.86 7.93 3.10
C THR A 16 -2.09 8.99 3.88
N ALA A 17 -1.92 8.80 5.20
CA ALA A 17 -1.14 9.70 6.04
C ALA A 17 0.36 9.70 5.67
N ILE A 18 0.93 8.58 5.24
CA ILE A 18 2.29 8.51 4.70
C ILE A 18 2.46 9.40 3.47
N GLU A 19 1.43 9.50 2.62
CA GLU A 19 1.43 10.38 1.44
C GLU A 19 1.08 11.85 1.76
N GLY A 20 0.95 12.20 3.05
CA GLY A 20 0.73 13.57 3.50
C GLY A 20 -0.73 13.95 3.77
N SER A 21 -1.66 13.01 3.76
CA SER A 21 -3.04 13.28 4.22
C SER A 21 -3.05 13.70 5.68
N THR A 22 -3.79 14.77 5.97
CA THR A 22 -3.98 15.30 7.33
C THR A 22 -5.27 14.82 7.99
N LEU A 23 -6.00 13.89 7.36
CA LEU A 23 -7.20 13.28 7.96
C LEU A 23 -6.80 12.43 9.17
N THR A 24 -7.63 12.49 10.22
CA THR A 24 -7.51 11.61 11.38
C THR A 24 -8.33 10.33 11.16
N GLU A 25 -8.11 9.31 11.98
CA GLU A 25 -8.94 8.10 11.98
C GLU A 25 -10.42 8.42 12.19
N LEU A 26 -10.74 9.40 13.07
CA LEU A 26 -12.10 9.85 13.29
C LEU A 26 -12.69 10.55 12.05
N ASP A 27 -11.93 11.42 11.38
CA ASP A 27 -12.36 12.07 10.12
C ASP A 27 -12.68 11.04 9.06
N THR A 28 -11.85 10.01 8.95
CA THR A 28 -12.03 8.92 7.98
C THR A 28 -13.23 8.06 8.34
N GLN A 29 -13.45 7.78 9.63
CA GLN A 29 -14.62 7.04 10.10
C GLN A 29 -15.93 7.80 9.79
N LEU A 30 -16.00 9.08 10.11
CA LEU A 30 -17.16 9.92 9.80
C LEU A 30 -17.44 10.00 8.29
N LEU A 31 -16.39 10.07 7.47
CA LEU A 31 -16.54 10.03 6.02
C LEU A 31 -17.18 8.73 5.54
N PHE A 32 -16.74 7.58 6.07
CA PHE A 32 -17.22 6.27 5.60
C PHE A 32 -18.57 5.84 6.21
N ASP A 33 -18.82 6.21 7.46
CA ASP A 33 -20.04 5.79 8.15
C ASP A 33 -21.21 6.77 7.91
N GLU A 34 -20.92 8.07 7.81
CA GLU A 34 -21.94 9.12 7.76
C GLU A 34 -21.87 10.00 6.50
N GLY A 35 -20.83 9.82 5.65
CA GLY A 35 -20.62 10.64 4.46
C GLY A 35 -20.18 12.09 4.76
N VAL A 36 -19.78 12.37 6.01
CA VAL A 36 -19.40 13.71 6.46
C VAL A 36 -17.92 13.98 6.20
N THR A 37 -17.63 15.10 5.51
CA THR A 37 -16.26 15.53 5.24
C THR A 37 -15.72 16.40 6.38
N ALA A 38 -14.46 16.20 6.77
CA ALA A 38 -13.83 17.00 7.82
C ALA A 38 -13.67 18.47 7.38
N LYS A 39 -14.20 19.39 8.20
CA LYS A 39 -14.15 20.83 7.92
C LYS A 39 -12.70 21.32 7.84
N GLY A 40 -12.39 22.08 6.80
CA GLY A 40 -11.07 22.70 6.62
C GLY A 40 -9.98 21.74 6.09
N LYS A 41 -10.32 20.50 5.71
CA LYS A 41 -9.39 19.56 5.07
C LYS A 41 -9.54 19.63 3.54
N PRO A 42 -8.45 19.54 2.76
CA PRO A 42 -8.52 19.49 1.31
C PRO A 42 -9.37 18.31 0.82
N LEU A 43 -10.27 18.56 -0.14
CA LEU A 43 -11.13 17.54 -0.73
C LEU A 43 -10.33 16.35 -1.29
N VAL A 44 -9.14 16.61 -1.85
CA VAL A 44 -8.27 15.57 -2.41
C VAL A 44 -7.94 14.47 -1.39
N TYR A 45 -7.80 14.79 -0.10
CA TYR A 45 -7.51 13.79 0.92
C TYR A 45 -8.72 12.86 1.18
N HIS A 46 -9.93 13.40 1.11
CA HIS A 46 -11.16 12.60 1.19
C HIS A 46 -11.28 11.67 -0.02
N LEU A 47 -11.03 12.18 -1.23
CA LEU A 47 -11.04 11.40 -2.46
C LEU A 47 -9.98 10.29 -2.45
N MET A 48 -8.76 10.58 -1.98
CA MET A 48 -7.70 9.58 -1.82
C MET A 48 -8.10 8.44 -0.87
N ASN A 49 -8.80 8.75 0.23
CA ASN A 49 -9.26 7.73 1.18
C ASN A 49 -10.40 6.89 0.60
N GLU A 50 -11.35 7.51 -0.13
CA GLU A 50 -12.40 6.80 -0.85
C GLU A 50 -11.82 5.83 -1.90
N ASP A 51 -10.89 6.30 -2.70
CA ASP A 51 -10.24 5.49 -3.73
C ASP A 51 -9.42 4.34 -3.09
N LEU A 52 -8.70 4.62 -2.00
CA LEU A 52 -7.95 3.60 -1.28
C LEU A 52 -8.88 2.52 -0.68
N LYS A 53 -10.05 2.92 -0.13
CA LYS A 53 -11.05 1.95 0.37
C LYS A 53 -11.48 0.99 -0.73
N LYS A 54 -11.86 1.52 -1.90
CA LYS A 54 -12.30 0.70 -3.05
C LYS A 54 -11.18 -0.18 -3.59
N ALA A 55 -9.95 0.35 -3.64
CA ALA A 55 -8.79 -0.43 -4.06
C ALA A 55 -8.48 -1.59 -3.08
N TYR A 56 -8.70 -1.37 -1.79
CA TYR A 56 -8.53 -2.39 -0.76
C TYR A 56 -9.59 -3.50 -0.86
N GLU A 57 -10.86 -3.12 -1.08
CA GLU A 57 -11.97 -4.05 -1.34
C GLU A 57 -11.68 -4.89 -2.59
N LEU A 58 -11.26 -4.24 -3.69
CA LEU A 58 -10.83 -4.93 -4.91
C LEU A 58 -9.69 -5.92 -4.63
N ALA A 59 -8.65 -5.51 -3.91
CA ALA A 59 -7.52 -6.40 -3.60
C ALA A 59 -7.95 -7.64 -2.79
N LYS A 60 -8.92 -7.50 -1.88
CA LYS A 60 -9.47 -8.61 -1.12
C LYS A 60 -10.32 -9.56 -1.99
N GLU A 61 -11.16 -9.02 -2.85
CA GLU A 61 -11.96 -9.80 -3.80
C GLU A 61 -11.07 -10.61 -4.74
N GLU A 62 -10.06 -9.96 -5.32
CA GLU A 62 -9.09 -10.60 -6.21
C GLU A 62 -8.25 -11.66 -5.46
N SER A 63 -7.92 -11.42 -4.18
CA SER A 63 -7.18 -12.40 -3.37
C SER A 63 -8.00 -13.65 -3.05
N ALA A 64 -9.31 -13.50 -2.85
CA ALA A 64 -10.21 -14.63 -2.64
C ALA A 64 -10.34 -15.52 -3.89
N GLN A 65 -10.07 -14.96 -5.06
CA GLN A 65 -10.05 -15.68 -6.36
C GLN A 65 -8.63 -16.15 -6.73
N ASN A 66 -7.63 -15.87 -5.91
CA ASN A 66 -6.22 -16.09 -6.20
C ASN A 66 -5.81 -15.53 -7.56
N ALA A 67 -6.24 -14.29 -7.87
CA ALA A 67 -5.94 -13.63 -9.12
C ALA A 67 -4.42 -13.53 -9.34
N GLU A 68 -3.99 -13.82 -10.56
CA GLU A 68 -2.56 -13.83 -10.88
C GLU A 68 -1.95 -12.42 -10.86
N ILE A 69 -0.77 -12.27 -10.26
CA ILE A 69 -0.02 -11.02 -10.28
C ILE A 69 0.55 -10.80 -11.68
N THR A 70 -0.08 -9.92 -12.45
CA THR A 70 0.32 -9.52 -13.79
C THR A 70 0.49 -8.01 -13.88
N PRO A 71 1.16 -7.46 -14.91
CA PRO A 71 1.19 -6.01 -15.12
C PRO A 71 -0.21 -5.40 -15.21
N VAL A 72 -1.16 -6.08 -15.85
CA VAL A 72 -2.56 -5.64 -15.96
C VAL A 72 -3.23 -5.60 -14.59
N PHE A 73 -2.97 -6.59 -13.73
CA PHE A 73 -3.45 -6.58 -12.35
C PHE A 73 -2.89 -5.39 -11.55
N LEU A 74 -1.59 -5.10 -11.67
CA LEU A 74 -0.98 -3.95 -10.99
C LEU A 74 -1.54 -2.62 -11.52
N GLN A 75 -1.78 -2.50 -12.81
CA GLN A 75 -2.46 -1.34 -13.41
C GLN A 75 -3.89 -1.20 -12.90
N LYS A 76 -4.62 -2.30 -12.73
CA LYS A 76 -5.98 -2.31 -12.15
C LYS A 76 -5.98 -1.81 -10.70
N LEU A 77 -5.01 -2.24 -9.89
CA LEU A 77 -4.85 -1.75 -8.52
C LEU A 77 -4.53 -0.24 -8.48
N ASN A 78 -3.60 0.22 -9.32
CA ASN A 78 -3.28 1.64 -9.40
C ASN A 78 -4.45 2.48 -9.93
N ALA A 79 -5.17 2.00 -10.94
CA ALA A 79 -6.37 2.66 -11.45
C ALA A 79 -7.44 2.86 -10.37
N ALA A 80 -7.66 1.85 -9.51
CA ALA A 80 -8.58 1.97 -8.39
C ALA A 80 -8.14 3.04 -7.38
N LEU A 81 -6.82 3.13 -7.12
CA LEU A 81 -6.21 4.12 -6.21
C LEU A 81 -6.20 5.55 -6.77
N MET A 82 -6.17 5.70 -8.08
CA MET A 82 -6.06 6.98 -8.78
C MET A 82 -7.37 7.42 -9.45
N ARG A 83 -8.45 6.70 -9.23
CA ARG A 83 -9.73 6.86 -9.93
C ARG A 83 -10.27 8.28 -9.93
N THR A 84 -10.18 8.98 -8.81
CA THR A 84 -10.71 10.35 -8.64
C THR A 84 -9.62 11.42 -8.59
N THR A 85 -8.36 11.02 -8.38
CA THR A 85 -7.22 11.93 -8.25
C THR A 85 -6.25 11.87 -9.43
N GLY A 86 -6.41 10.89 -10.31
CA GLY A 86 -5.63 10.77 -11.55
C GLY A 86 -6.07 11.75 -12.64
N SER A 87 -5.23 11.90 -13.64
CA SER A 87 -5.44 12.79 -14.79
C SER A 87 -4.71 12.31 -16.04
N VAL A 88 -5.05 12.91 -17.17
CA VAL A 88 -4.37 12.68 -18.45
C VAL A 88 -3.12 13.55 -18.54
N TYR A 89 -2.00 12.94 -18.88
CA TYR A 89 -0.70 13.58 -19.09
C TYR A 89 -0.32 13.54 -20.56
N ASN A 90 0.04 14.70 -21.11
CA ASN A 90 0.60 14.84 -22.47
C ASN A 90 2.08 15.20 -22.34
N VAL A 91 2.96 14.29 -22.73
CA VAL A 91 4.41 14.41 -22.60
C VAL A 91 5.10 14.08 -23.92
N MET A 92 6.41 14.31 -24.03
CA MET A 92 7.15 13.98 -25.26
C MET A 92 7.06 12.49 -25.65
N GLY A 93 6.91 11.59 -24.65
CA GLY A 93 6.76 10.16 -24.89
C GLY A 93 5.38 9.71 -25.35
N GLY A 94 4.40 10.62 -25.42
CA GLY A 94 3.01 10.32 -25.76
C GLY A 94 2.00 10.82 -24.73
N SER A 95 0.79 10.29 -24.79
CA SER A 95 -0.28 10.59 -23.81
C SER A 95 -0.59 9.35 -22.99
N PHE A 96 -0.81 9.51 -21.69
CA PHE A 96 -1.24 8.44 -20.78
C PHE A 96 -2.20 9.00 -19.71
N ASP A 97 -3.05 8.12 -19.21
CA ASP A 97 -4.09 8.45 -18.23
C ASP A 97 -3.79 7.74 -16.90
N SER A 98 -3.35 8.49 -15.89
CA SER A 98 -3.03 7.93 -14.58
C SER A 98 -4.27 7.42 -13.83
N SER A 99 -5.47 7.92 -14.14
CA SER A 99 -6.72 7.41 -13.57
C SER A 99 -7.07 6.00 -14.06
N LYS A 100 -6.46 5.56 -15.16
CA LYS A 100 -6.58 4.20 -15.72
C LYS A 100 -5.43 3.28 -15.31
N GLY A 101 -4.50 3.76 -14.48
CA GLY A 101 -3.33 2.99 -14.08
C GLY A 101 -2.31 2.78 -15.19
N GLU A 102 -2.34 3.61 -16.24
CA GLU A 102 -1.37 3.54 -17.32
C GLU A 102 0.03 3.90 -16.83
N PHE A 103 1.03 3.18 -17.31
CA PHE A 103 2.41 3.45 -16.95
C PHE A 103 2.87 4.80 -17.49
N ARG A 104 3.72 5.48 -16.72
CA ARG A 104 4.28 6.77 -17.11
C ARG A 104 5.09 6.70 -18.41
N LEU A 105 4.96 7.74 -19.21
CA LEU A 105 5.75 7.97 -20.43
C LEU A 105 6.74 9.14 -20.26
N CYS A 106 7.11 9.46 -19.02
CA CYS A 106 8.06 10.52 -18.67
C CYS A 106 8.99 10.09 -17.54
N GLY A 107 10.09 10.82 -17.37
CA GLY A 107 10.96 10.71 -16.20
C GLY A 107 10.26 11.25 -14.95
N VAL A 108 10.55 10.65 -13.80
CA VAL A 108 10.10 11.11 -12.48
C VAL A 108 11.26 11.06 -11.49
N THR A 109 11.21 11.90 -10.46
CA THR A 109 12.24 12.01 -9.42
C THR A 109 11.63 11.84 -8.03
N ALA A 110 12.43 11.40 -7.08
CA ALA A 110 12.04 11.27 -5.68
C ALA A 110 12.02 12.64 -4.99
N GLY A 111 10.93 13.40 -5.14
CA GLY A 111 10.80 14.74 -4.58
C GLY A 111 11.71 15.79 -5.27
N VAL A 112 11.78 16.98 -4.69
CA VAL A 112 12.61 18.07 -5.22
C VAL A 112 14.08 17.79 -4.92
N GLY A 113 14.90 17.69 -5.99
CA GLY A 113 16.34 17.42 -5.88
C GLY A 113 16.71 15.97 -5.54
N GLY A 114 15.76 15.05 -5.56
CA GLY A 114 15.99 13.62 -5.34
C GLY A 114 16.56 12.88 -6.56
N CYS A 115 16.94 11.61 -6.35
CA CYS A 115 17.41 10.74 -7.41
C CYS A 115 16.31 10.46 -8.44
N SER A 116 16.71 10.37 -9.72
CA SER A 116 15.81 9.98 -10.79
C SER A 116 15.52 8.49 -10.71
N TYR A 117 14.26 8.12 -10.89
CA TYR A 117 13.87 6.73 -11.07
C TYR A 117 14.28 6.22 -12.46
N MET A 118 14.14 4.92 -12.64
CA MET A 118 14.45 4.26 -13.91
C MET A 118 13.80 4.94 -15.11
N SER A 119 14.50 4.90 -16.26
CA SER A 119 13.99 5.43 -17.54
C SER A 119 12.66 4.75 -17.91
N TYR A 120 11.65 5.55 -18.27
CA TYR A 120 10.27 5.08 -18.51
C TYR A 120 10.14 3.98 -19.58
N PRO A 121 10.94 3.95 -20.69
CA PRO A 121 10.83 2.87 -21.67
C PRO A 121 11.19 1.49 -21.12
N LYS A 122 11.94 1.41 -20.00
CA LYS A 122 12.30 0.15 -19.34
C LYS A 122 11.21 -0.33 -18.37
N VAL A 123 10.27 0.53 -18.00
CA VAL A 123 9.24 0.24 -16.98
C VAL A 123 8.40 -0.99 -17.32
N PRO A 124 7.80 -1.14 -18.51
CA PRO A 124 6.95 -2.30 -18.81
C PRO A 124 7.69 -3.63 -18.65
N ALA A 125 8.92 -3.72 -19.16
CA ALA A 125 9.72 -4.94 -19.07
C ALA A 125 10.10 -5.28 -17.62
N LYS A 126 10.41 -4.25 -16.80
CA LYS A 126 10.75 -4.47 -15.39
C LYS A 126 9.54 -4.82 -14.53
N VAL A 127 8.37 -4.31 -14.86
CA VAL A 127 7.12 -4.71 -14.19
C VAL A 127 6.78 -6.16 -14.53
N GLU A 128 6.93 -6.59 -15.79
CA GLU A 128 6.72 -7.99 -16.18
C GLU A 128 7.70 -8.94 -15.50
N GLU A 129 8.99 -8.56 -15.44
CA GLU A 129 10.02 -9.30 -14.71
C GLU A 129 9.64 -9.46 -13.22
N LEU A 130 9.21 -8.37 -12.56
CA LEU A 130 8.76 -8.39 -11.18
C LEU A 130 7.58 -9.35 -11.00
N CYS A 131 6.56 -9.24 -11.86
CA CYS A 131 5.38 -10.10 -11.81
C CYS A 131 5.77 -11.58 -11.99
N SER A 132 6.66 -11.88 -12.93
CA SER A 132 7.14 -13.24 -13.18
C SER A 132 7.85 -13.83 -11.95
N ILE A 133 8.74 -13.06 -11.33
CA ILE A 133 9.47 -13.47 -10.10
C ILE A 133 8.47 -13.71 -8.94
N LEU A 134 7.49 -12.84 -8.77
CA LEU A 134 6.47 -13.00 -7.72
C LEU A 134 5.64 -14.27 -7.92
N ARG A 135 5.18 -14.53 -9.16
CA ARG A 135 4.41 -15.74 -9.50
C ARG A 135 5.20 -17.03 -9.25
N GLU A 136 6.48 -17.04 -9.59
CA GLU A 136 7.35 -18.19 -9.37
C GLU A 136 7.58 -18.43 -7.87
N LYS A 137 7.95 -17.38 -7.13
CA LYS A 137 8.24 -17.49 -5.71
C LYS A 137 7.01 -17.87 -4.89
N GLN A 138 5.81 -17.39 -5.24
CA GLN A 138 4.57 -17.76 -4.54
C GLN A 138 4.29 -19.26 -4.52
N LYS A 139 4.77 -20.03 -5.51
CA LYS A 139 4.56 -21.48 -5.62
C LYS A 139 5.38 -22.30 -4.62
N ASN A 140 6.50 -21.75 -4.13
CA ASN A 140 7.52 -22.49 -3.42
C ASN A 140 7.70 -22.05 -1.95
N MET A 141 6.74 -21.29 -1.38
CA MET A 141 6.85 -20.80 0.00
C MET A 141 6.21 -21.77 1.00
N GLU A 142 6.99 -22.20 1.95
CA GLU A 142 6.54 -23.13 3.00
C GLU A 142 6.22 -22.42 4.31
N THR A 143 7.00 -21.43 4.70
CA THR A 143 6.92 -20.76 6.00
C THR A 143 6.19 -19.42 5.96
N PHE A 144 5.62 -19.02 7.10
CA PHE A 144 5.04 -17.69 7.27
C PHE A 144 6.08 -16.57 7.05
N ARG A 145 7.32 -16.80 7.45
CA ARG A 145 8.40 -15.85 7.27
C ARG A 145 8.67 -15.59 5.80
N GLU A 146 8.82 -16.63 4.97
CA GLU A 146 9.02 -16.49 3.52
C GLU A 146 7.88 -15.73 2.85
N ARG A 147 6.63 -15.98 3.26
CA ARG A 147 5.45 -15.28 2.73
C ARG A 147 5.46 -13.80 3.07
N TYR A 148 5.82 -13.43 4.31
CA TYR A 148 5.98 -12.03 4.68
C TYR A 148 7.14 -11.37 3.94
N GLU A 149 8.32 -12.00 3.90
CA GLU A 149 9.49 -11.49 3.18
C GLU A 149 9.21 -11.31 1.68
N LEU A 150 8.45 -12.22 1.05
CA LEU A 150 8.01 -12.04 -0.35
C LEU A 150 7.14 -10.79 -0.49
N SER A 151 6.16 -10.61 0.39
CA SER A 151 5.26 -9.46 0.35
C SER A 151 6.01 -8.13 0.54
N PHE A 152 7.00 -8.09 1.44
CA PHE A 152 7.85 -6.93 1.67
C PHE A 152 8.78 -6.65 0.46
N ASN A 153 9.37 -7.69 -0.12
CA ASN A 153 10.18 -7.56 -1.33
C ASN A 153 9.34 -7.11 -2.53
N ALA A 154 8.09 -7.55 -2.66
CA ALA A 154 7.17 -7.06 -3.70
C ALA A 154 6.95 -5.55 -3.57
N HIS A 155 6.75 -5.06 -2.34
CA HIS A 155 6.63 -3.64 -2.06
C HIS A 155 7.91 -2.88 -2.46
N LEU A 156 9.09 -3.28 -1.95
CA LEU A 156 10.37 -2.63 -2.23
C LEU A 156 10.64 -2.56 -3.73
N ASN A 157 10.50 -3.67 -4.43
CA ASN A 157 10.78 -3.72 -5.87
C ASN A 157 9.81 -2.87 -6.68
N LEU A 158 8.51 -2.84 -6.35
CA LEU A 158 7.55 -2.00 -7.07
C LEU A 158 7.83 -0.52 -6.86
N VAL A 159 8.17 -0.09 -5.63
CA VAL A 159 8.57 1.30 -5.36
C VAL A 159 9.87 1.66 -6.10
N THR A 160 10.81 0.72 -6.21
CA THR A 160 12.08 0.92 -6.93
C THR A 160 11.88 1.08 -8.44
N VAL A 161 11.01 0.28 -9.06
CA VAL A 161 10.64 0.43 -10.48
C VAL A 161 9.90 1.73 -10.73
N HIS A 162 9.02 2.14 -9.79
CA HIS A 162 8.23 3.37 -9.83
C HIS A 162 7.45 3.54 -11.15
N PRO A 163 6.48 2.64 -11.44
CA PRO A 163 5.90 2.54 -12.77
C PRO A 163 4.99 3.71 -13.16
N TRP A 164 4.43 4.43 -12.20
CA TRP A 164 3.44 5.48 -12.43
C TRP A 164 3.96 6.87 -12.11
N VAL A 165 3.25 7.88 -12.55
CA VAL A 165 3.54 9.28 -12.20
C VAL A 165 3.15 9.58 -10.75
N ASP A 166 2.13 8.89 -10.23
CA ASP A 166 1.67 8.97 -8.83
C ASP A 166 1.08 7.63 -8.36
N GLY A 167 0.82 7.50 -7.05
CA GLY A 167 0.23 6.31 -6.44
C GLY A 167 1.20 5.14 -6.22
N ASN A 168 2.49 5.26 -6.55
CA ASN A 168 3.45 4.16 -6.45
C ASN A 168 3.55 3.58 -5.02
N GLY A 169 3.68 4.43 -4.00
CA GLY A 169 3.75 3.99 -2.61
C GLY A 169 2.47 3.29 -2.14
N ARG A 170 1.30 3.85 -2.48
CA ARG A 170 -0.01 3.27 -2.16
C ARG A 170 -0.21 1.93 -2.84
N THR A 171 0.11 1.85 -4.14
CA THR A 171 0.01 0.59 -4.91
C THR A 171 0.97 -0.47 -4.38
N ALA A 172 2.19 -0.10 -4.00
CA ALA A 172 3.17 -1.04 -3.44
C ALA A 172 2.72 -1.60 -2.07
N ARG A 173 2.16 -0.75 -1.19
CA ARG A 173 1.57 -1.21 0.08
C ARG A 173 0.35 -2.09 -0.16
N LEU A 174 -0.47 -1.77 -1.15
CA LEU A 174 -1.63 -2.58 -1.51
C LEU A 174 -1.23 -3.94 -2.09
N LEU A 175 -0.21 -4.00 -2.96
CA LEU A 175 0.36 -5.26 -3.48
C LEU A 175 0.92 -6.12 -2.34
N MET A 176 1.63 -5.52 -1.41
CA MET A 176 2.12 -6.21 -0.21
C MET A 176 0.97 -6.86 0.56
N ASN A 177 -0.08 -6.09 0.84
CA ASN A 177 -1.24 -6.61 1.56
C ASN A 177 -2.03 -7.63 0.73
N TYR A 178 -2.13 -7.47 -0.59
CA TYR A 178 -2.73 -8.46 -1.48
C TYR A 178 -2.04 -9.83 -1.35
N ILE A 179 -0.71 -9.87 -1.40
CA ILE A 179 0.06 -11.11 -1.20
C ILE A 179 -0.23 -11.70 0.18
N GLN A 180 -0.29 -10.85 1.22
CA GLN A 180 -0.62 -11.30 2.57
C GLN A 180 -2.04 -11.89 2.66
N PHE A 181 -3.02 -11.30 1.98
CA PHE A 181 -4.39 -11.85 1.91
C PHE A 181 -4.44 -13.21 1.21
N CYS A 182 -3.76 -13.37 0.07
CA CYS A 182 -3.67 -14.65 -0.63
C CYS A 182 -3.15 -15.78 0.26
N HIS A 183 -2.28 -15.44 1.22
CA HIS A 183 -1.70 -16.40 2.15
C HIS A 183 -2.37 -16.42 3.53
N HIS A 184 -3.53 -15.78 3.69
CA HIS A 184 -4.26 -15.66 4.96
C HIS A 184 -3.40 -15.10 6.12
N LEU A 185 -2.44 -14.23 5.79
CA LEU A 185 -1.61 -13.54 6.76
C LEU A 185 -2.30 -12.29 7.30
N PHE A 186 -1.91 -11.90 8.51
CA PHE A 186 -2.32 -10.61 9.05
C PHE A 186 -1.66 -9.48 8.23
N PRO A 187 -2.44 -8.52 7.69
CA PRO A 187 -1.90 -7.48 6.85
C PRO A 187 -1.02 -6.50 7.64
N THR A 188 0.17 -6.24 7.12
CA THR A 188 1.14 -5.33 7.73
C THR A 188 0.81 -3.89 7.36
N LYS A 189 0.78 -3.00 8.35
CA LYS A 189 0.70 -1.56 8.15
C LYS A 189 2.04 -0.88 8.48
N ILE A 190 2.28 0.26 7.85
CA ILE A 190 3.38 1.15 8.20
C ILE A 190 2.78 2.28 9.03
N PHE A 191 3.26 2.48 10.24
CA PHE A 191 2.76 3.52 11.13
C PHE A 191 3.24 4.89 10.66
N LYS A 192 2.34 5.89 10.68
CA LYS A 192 2.63 7.25 10.19
C LYS A 192 3.79 7.92 10.94
N GLU A 193 3.92 7.66 12.23
CA GLU A 193 5.00 8.17 13.07
C GLU A 193 6.37 7.64 12.65
N ASP A 194 6.43 6.46 12.03
CA ASP A 194 7.66 5.83 11.57
C ASP A 194 7.97 6.16 10.08
N ARG A 195 7.28 7.16 9.49
CA ARG A 195 7.45 7.56 8.08
C ARG A 195 8.89 7.92 7.73
N GLY A 196 9.61 8.56 8.65
CA GLY A 196 11.02 8.91 8.44
C GLY A 196 11.89 7.69 8.23
N ASP A 197 11.78 6.71 9.12
CA ASP A 197 12.54 5.46 9.10
C ASP A 197 12.13 4.60 7.89
N TYR A 198 10.86 4.63 7.51
CA TYR A 198 10.37 3.99 6.29
C TYR A 198 11.08 4.50 5.04
N ILE A 199 11.14 5.83 4.86
CA ILE A 199 11.81 6.43 3.70
C ILE A 199 13.31 6.15 3.73
N LEU A 200 13.94 6.21 4.92
CA LEU A 200 15.35 5.92 5.09
C LEU A 200 15.67 4.46 4.71
N SER A 201 14.91 3.50 5.22
CA SER A 201 15.10 2.08 4.92
C SER A 201 14.91 1.74 3.43
N LEU A 202 13.95 2.39 2.75
CA LEU A 202 13.77 2.29 1.31
C LEU A 202 15.00 2.78 0.55
N ARG A 203 15.49 3.99 0.88
CA ARG A 203 16.67 4.59 0.23
C ARG A 203 17.90 3.73 0.42
N GLN A 204 18.18 3.34 1.65
CA GLN A 204 19.32 2.49 1.97
C GLN A 204 19.28 1.17 1.19
N SER A 205 18.09 0.52 1.15
CA SER A 205 17.95 -0.73 0.39
C SER A 205 18.12 -0.54 -1.11
N GLN A 206 17.74 0.61 -1.67
CA GLN A 206 17.90 0.93 -3.09
C GLN A 206 19.35 1.29 -3.43
N GLU A 207 20.02 2.05 -2.59
CA GLU A 207 21.42 2.48 -2.78
C GLU A 207 22.41 1.33 -2.63
N ASP A 208 22.19 0.46 -1.64
CA ASP A 208 23.05 -0.69 -1.34
C ASP A 208 22.70 -1.94 -2.17
N GLU A 209 21.66 -1.88 -3.00
CA GLU A 209 21.08 -3.05 -3.71
C GLU A 209 20.84 -4.24 -2.77
N ASN A 210 20.47 -3.94 -1.52
CA ASN A 210 20.27 -4.92 -0.46
C ASN A 210 18.91 -4.70 0.22
N SER A 211 18.03 -5.69 0.15
CA SER A 211 16.70 -5.61 0.74
C SER A 211 16.67 -5.64 2.28
N GLN A 212 17.77 -6.05 2.94
CA GLN A 212 17.77 -6.32 4.38
C GLN A 212 17.35 -5.10 5.24
N PRO A 213 17.83 -3.85 5.00
CA PRO A 213 17.39 -2.70 5.80
C PRO A 213 15.87 -2.48 5.74
N PHE A 214 15.26 -2.67 4.58
CA PHE A 214 13.80 -2.56 4.43
C PHE A 214 13.06 -3.75 5.06
N LEU A 215 13.57 -4.96 4.93
CA LEU A 215 12.98 -6.16 5.55
C LEU A 215 12.99 -6.06 7.08
N ASP A 216 14.09 -5.57 7.68
CA ASP A 216 14.19 -5.38 9.12
C ASP A 216 13.19 -4.31 9.62
N PHE A 217 13.06 -3.20 8.88
CA PHE A 217 12.05 -2.20 9.16
C PHE A 217 10.64 -2.78 9.10
N MET A 218 10.30 -3.52 8.04
CA MET A 218 8.97 -4.12 7.88
C MET A 218 8.68 -5.20 8.92
N ALA A 219 9.67 -5.97 9.35
CA ALA A 219 9.52 -6.93 10.45
C ALA A 219 9.21 -6.21 11.77
N ALA A 220 9.83 -5.07 12.04
CA ALA A 220 9.51 -4.23 13.19
C ALA A 220 8.06 -3.67 13.11
N GLN A 221 7.62 -3.22 11.92
CA GLN A 221 6.25 -2.76 11.69
C GLN A 221 5.22 -3.87 11.90
N LEU A 222 5.50 -5.07 11.42
CA LEU A 222 4.65 -6.25 11.64
C LEU A 222 4.52 -6.57 13.13
N LYS A 223 5.64 -6.59 13.87
CA LYS A 223 5.66 -6.80 15.32
C LYS A 223 4.83 -5.74 16.07
N LYS A 224 4.99 -4.46 15.70
CA LYS A 224 4.22 -3.34 16.24
C LYS A 224 2.72 -3.48 15.93
N SER A 225 2.37 -3.95 14.73
CA SER A 225 0.98 -4.23 14.32
C SER A 225 0.35 -5.31 15.18
N PHE A 226 1.03 -6.44 15.41
CA PHE A 226 0.53 -7.49 16.29
C PHE A 226 0.36 -7.02 17.73
N ALA A 227 1.33 -6.29 18.28
CA ALA A 227 1.24 -5.75 19.63
C ALA A 227 0.01 -4.83 19.80
N SER A 228 -0.24 -3.95 18.82
CA SER A 228 -1.41 -3.06 18.81
C SER A 228 -2.73 -3.85 18.80
N GLU A 229 -2.84 -4.90 18.00
CA GLU A 229 -4.07 -5.70 17.94
C GLU A 229 -4.30 -6.54 19.22
N ILE A 230 -3.24 -7.08 19.81
CA ILE A 230 -3.33 -7.79 21.10
C ILE A 230 -3.80 -6.82 22.20
N GLU A 231 -3.29 -5.60 22.22
CA GLU A 231 -3.70 -4.57 23.19
C GLU A 231 -5.18 -4.21 23.04
N LYS A 232 -5.64 -3.97 21.80
CA LYS A 232 -7.07 -3.71 21.51
C LYS A 232 -7.96 -4.85 21.97
N TYR A 233 -7.56 -6.09 21.67
CA TYR A 233 -8.30 -7.28 22.10
C TYR A 233 -8.42 -7.36 23.64
N ASN A 234 -7.33 -7.15 24.36
CA ASN A 234 -7.30 -7.18 25.82
C ASN A 234 -8.12 -6.05 26.46
N THR A 235 -8.09 -4.85 25.85
CA THR A 235 -8.86 -3.67 26.33
C THR A 235 -10.36 -3.83 26.04
N GLY A 236 -10.72 -4.35 24.87
CA GLY A 236 -12.12 -4.64 24.52
C GLY A 236 -12.74 -5.70 25.44
N ARG A 237 -11.97 -6.70 25.84
CA ARG A 237 -12.40 -7.74 26.77
C ARG A 237 -12.67 -7.21 28.20
N LYS A 238 -11.92 -6.21 28.64
CA LYS A 238 -12.13 -5.54 29.95
C LYS A 238 -13.39 -4.67 29.99
N LYS A 239 -13.85 -4.14 28.86
CA LYS A 239 -15.08 -3.34 28.76
C LYS A 239 -16.37 -4.18 28.64
N GLY A 240 -16.25 -5.46 28.30
CA GLY A 240 -17.38 -6.36 28.05
C GLY A 240 -17.96 -7.08 29.28
N PHE A 241 -17.50 -6.83 30.49
CA PHE A 241 -17.93 -7.53 31.70
C PHE A 241 -18.25 -6.57 32.86
N ASN A 242 -19.17 -5.62 32.62
CA ASN A 242 -19.91 -4.97 33.69
C ASN A 242 -21.40 -5.29 33.51
N LEU A 243 -21.81 -6.44 33.96
CA LEU A 243 -23.21 -6.66 34.30
C LEU A 243 -23.50 -5.84 35.57
N MET A 244 -24.20 -4.73 35.40
CA MET A 244 -24.88 -4.08 36.53
C MET A 244 -26.12 -4.92 36.87
N PHE A 245 -26.08 -5.51 38.05
CA PHE A 245 -27.26 -6.01 38.72
C PHE A 245 -27.91 -4.90 39.55
#